data_c713460589d36658a5c9dee8605ca034
#
_entry.id   c713460589d36658a5c9dee8605ca034
#
_cell.length_a   1.000
_cell.length_b   1.000
_cell.length_c   1.000
_cell.angle_alpha   90.00
_cell.angle_beta   90.00
_cell.angle_gamma   90.00
#
_symmetry.space_group_name_H-M   'P 1'
#
loop_
_entity.id
_entity.type
_entity.pdbx_description
1 polymer ?
#
loop_
_entity_poly.entity_id
_entity_poly.type
_entity_poly.pdbx_seq_one_letter_code
_entity_poly.pdbx_strand_id
1 'polypeptide(L)'
;MIDYSNEIFNTVAKDLRSLYSGITVVGEYVEAPAKFPTVTLDEISNVPTHLDSATTNKYTKVVYRSQVFCNGDGKRKRAREIFDSLDMKLMDLGLTMKTYTTTPAIYNSEVYCITATHEGVMGADGTVYRA
;
A
#
# COMPACT_ATOMS: atom_id res chain seq x y z
N MET A 1 21.35 -1.52 -1.85
CA MET A 1 19.94 -1.07 -1.88
C MET A 1 19.28 -1.35 -0.53
N ILE A 2 18.57 -0.37 -0.01
CA ILE A 2 17.78 -0.55 1.21
C ILE A 2 16.43 -1.13 0.79
N ASP A 3 16.09 -2.28 1.32
CA ASP A 3 14.84 -2.97 0.93
C ASP A 3 14.16 -3.58 2.17
N TYR A 4 13.05 -2.97 2.57
CA TYR A 4 12.19 -3.44 3.65
C TYR A 4 10.79 -3.77 3.14
N SER A 5 10.65 -4.00 1.82
CA SER A 5 9.34 -4.22 1.21
C SER A 5 8.64 -5.46 1.75
N ASN A 6 9.38 -6.52 2.04
CA ASN A 6 8.80 -7.74 2.63
C ASN A 6 8.28 -7.48 4.04
N GLU A 7 9.03 -6.76 4.86
CA GLU A 7 8.63 -6.45 6.23
C GLU A 7 7.39 -5.55 6.25
N ILE A 8 7.36 -4.54 5.39
CA ILE A 8 6.20 -3.64 5.27
C ILE A 8 4.98 -4.42 4.79
N PHE A 9 5.15 -5.22 3.73
CA PHE A 9 4.06 -6.04 3.21
C PHE A 9 3.51 -6.98 4.28
N ASN A 10 4.39 -7.72 4.95
CA ASN A 10 3.98 -8.70 5.96
C ASN A 10 3.24 -8.04 7.13
N THR A 11 3.72 -6.88 7.58
CA THR A 11 3.09 -6.13 8.67
C THR A 11 1.68 -5.69 8.28
N VAL A 12 1.52 -5.13 7.10
CA VAL A 12 0.23 -4.65 6.60
C VAL A 12 -0.72 -5.83 6.34
N ALA A 13 -0.23 -6.89 5.71
CA ALA A 13 -1.04 -8.06 5.39
C ALA A 13 -1.55 -8.75 6.66
N LYS A 14 -0.71 -8.87 7.68
CA LYS A 14 -1.09 -9.46 8.97
C LYS A 14 -2.19 -8.62 9.64
N ASP A 15 -2.05 -7.30 9.63
CA ASP A 15 -3.03 -6.39 10.20
C ASP A 15 -4.38 -6.53 9.50
N LEU A 16 -4.39 -6.47 8.17
CA LEU A 16 -5.63 -6.58 7.40
C LEU A 16 -6.30 -7.94 7.57
N ARG A 17 -5.53 -9.03 7.59
CA ARG A 17 -6.08 -10.37 7.79
C ARG A 17 -6.69 -10.54 9.18
N SER A 18 -6.17 -9.84 10.18
CA SER A 18 -6.74 -9.88 11.53
C SER A 18 -8.04 -9.08 11.64
N LEU A 19 -8.17 -8.00 10.84
CA LEU A 19 -9.34 -7.12 10.87
C LEU A 19 -10.47 -7.61 9.98
N TYR A 20 -10.15 -8.24 8.86
CA TYR A 20 -11.13 -8.65 7.85
C TYR A 20 -10.99 -10.11 7.51
N SER A 21 -12.00 -10.91 7.89
CA SER A 21 -12.04 -12.33 7.56
C SER A 21 -12.23 -12.53 6.06
N GLY A 22 -11.47 -13.45 5.49
CA GLY A 22 -11.58 -13.79 4.07
C GLY A 22 -10.93 -12.82 3.10
N ILE A 23 -10.23 -11.80 3.60
CA ILE A 23 -9.52 -10.87 2.73
C ILE A 23 -8.32 -11.55 2.08
N THR A 24 -8.08 -11.23 0.80
CA THR A 24 -6.88 -11.66 0.07
C THR A 24 -5.92 -10.49 -0.02
N VAL A 25 -4.69 -10.66 0.44
CA VAL A 25 -3.66 -9.61 0.38
C VAL A 25 -2.49 -10.16 -0.42
N VAL A 26 -2.12 -9.47 -1.50
CA VAL A 26 -1.02 -9.88 -2.38
C VAL A 26 -0.04 -8.74 -2.60
N GLY A 27 1.22 -9.09 -2.82
CA GLY A 27 2.32 -8.14 -2.99
C GLY A 27 2.59 -7.73 -4.43
N GLU A 28 1.65 -7.94 -5.34
CA GLU A 28 1.81 -7.65 -6.75
C GLU A 28 0.61 -6.91 -7.29
N TYR A 29 0.86 -6.09 -8.31
CA TYR A 29 -0.22 -5.45 -9.05
C TYR A 29 -1.12 -6.49 -9.71
N VAL A 30 -2.44 -6.31 -9.60
CA VAL A 30 -3.43 -7.21 -10.17
C VAL A 30 -4.42 -6.37 -10.98
N GLU A 31 -4.70 -6.79 -12.23
CA GLU A 31 -5.70 -6.13 -13.06
C GLU A 31 -7.11 -6.65 -12.77
N ALA A 32 -7.24 -7.97 -12.57
CA ALA A 32 -8.53 -8.63 -12.41
C ALA A 32 -8.43 -9.73 -11.36
N PRO A 33 -8.64 -9.38 -10.06
CA PRO A 33 -8.56 -10.39 -9.00
C PRO A 33 -9.68 -11.43 -9.13
N ALA A 34 -9.35 -12.68 -8.79
CA ALA A 34 -10.31 -13.78 -8.83
C ALA A 34 -11.19 -13.83 -7.59
N LYS A 35 -10.79 -13.20 -6.50
CA LYS A 35 -11.48 -13.20 -5.21
C LYS A 35 -11.70 -11.79 -4.71
N PHE A 36 -12.69 -11.61 -3.86
CA PHE A 36 -13.03 -10.32 -3.24
C PHE A 36 -13.32 -10.51 -1.75
N PRO A 37 -12.96 -9.57 -0.91
CA PRO A 37 -12.12 -8.40 -1.22
C PRO A 37 -10.67 -8.81 -1.45
N THR A 38 -9.98 -8.10 -2.33
CA THR A 38 -8.55 -8.28 -2.58
C THR A 38 -7.84 -6.94 -2.39
N VAL A 39 -6.72 -6.97 -1.69
CA VAL A 39 -5.84 -5.82 -1.50
C VAL A 39 -4.48 -6.15 -2.08
N THR A 40 -3.93 -5.24 -2.85
CA THR A 40 -2.56 -5.35 -3.33
C THR A 40 -1.71 -4.27 -2.68
N LEU A 41 -0.44 -4.57 -2.43
CA LEU A 41 0.53 -3.60 -1.92
C LEU A 41 1.88 -3.96 -2.50
N ASP A 42 2.42 -3.10 -3.36
CA ASP A 42 3.72 -3.32 -3.97
C ASP A 42 4.56 -2.05 -3.96
N GLU A 43 5.89 -2.23 -3.84
CA GLU A 43 6.84 -1.14 -3.94
C GLU A 43 7.11 -0.85 -5.41
N ILE A 44 6.73 0.35 -5.86
CA ILE A 44 6.87 0.72 -7.28
C ILE A 44 8.09 1.59 -7.54
N SER A 45 8.71 2.12 -6.50
CA SER A 45 9.90 2.94 -6.63
C SER A 45 10.75 2.82 -5.37
N ASN A 46 12.05 2.73 -5.56
CA ASN A 46 13.03 2.71 -4.48
C ASN A 46 14.28 3.39 -5.03
N VAL A 47 14.43 4.67 -4.73
CA VAL A 47 15.48 5.51 -5.32
C VAL A 47 16.36 6.06 -4.20
N PRO A 48 17.69 5.87 -4.28
CA PRO A 48 18.59 6.47 -3.31
C PRO A 48 18.40 7.98 -3.23
N THR A 49 18.40 8.50 -2.01
CA THR A 49 18.28 9.93 -1.76
C THR A 49 19.17 10.30 -0.58
N HIS A 50 19.34 11.60 -0.36
CA HIS A 50 20.13 12.11 0.75
C HIS A 50 19.29 13.10 1.54
N LEU A 51 19.20 12.88 2.86
CA LEU A 51 18.62 13.85 3.77
C LEU A 51 19.63 14.95 4.13
N ASP A 52 20.92 14.58 4.08
CA ASP A 52 22.04 15.48 4.38
C ASP A 52 23.19 15.13 3.43
N SER A 53 23.67 16.11 2.68
CA SER A 53 24.74 15.93 1.72
C SER A 53 26.09 15.59 2.36
N ALA A 54 26.26 15.84 3.65
CA ALA A 54 27.49 15.54 4.36
C ALA A 54 27.54 14.12 4.91
N THR A 55 26.43 13.40 4.88
CA THR A 55 26.36 12.04 5.44
C THR A 55 26.78 10.98 4.44
N THR A 56 27.47 9.96 4.94
CA THR A 56 27.76 8.75 4.16
C THR A 56 26.64 7.72 4.31
N ASN A 57 25.69 7.95 5.22
CA ASN A 57 24.54 7.08 5.41
C ASN A 57 23.65 7.14 4.18
N LYS A 58 23.16 5.98 3.80
CA LYS A 58 22.27 5.86 2.66
C LYS A 58 20.82 5.95 3.13
N TYR A 59 20.06 6.68 2.35
CA TYR A 59 18.62 6.76 2.49
C TYR A 59 18.00 6.41 1.15
N THR A 60 16.78 5.93 1.18
CA THR A 60 16.05 5.63 -0.04
C THR A 60 14.64 6.21 0.06
N LYS A 61 14.20 6.80 -1.04
CA LYS A 61 12.80 7.22 -1.17
C LYS A 61 12.03 6.06 -1.75
N VAL A 62 11.03 5.59 -1.02
CA VAL A 62 10.20 4.48 -1.44
C VAL A 62 8.78 4.97 -1.75
N VAL A 63 8.19 4.39 -2.77
CA VAL A 63 6.81 4.63 -3.15
C VAL A 63 6.11 3.29 -3.23
N TYR A 64 5.01 3.17 -2.50
CA TYR A 64 4.16 1.99 -2.48
C TYR A 64 2.86 2.29 -3.18
N ARG A 65 2.41 1.36 -4.01
CA ARG A 65 1.10 1.41 -4.64
C ARG A 65 0.21 0.36 -3.99
N SER A 66 -1.01 0.77 -3.68
CA SER A 66 -2.02 -0.14 -3.15
C SER A 66 -3.26 -0.11 -4.02
N GLN A 67 -3.95 -1.25 -4.05
CA GLN A 67 -5.24 -1.39 -4.71
C GLN A 67 -6.17 -2.11 -3.75
N VAL A 68 -7.43 -1.68 -3.69
CA VAL A 68 -8.47 -2.36 -2.91
C VAL A 68 -9.61 -2.66 -3.86
N PHE A 69 -9.92 -3.94 -4.03
CA PHE A 69 -11.00 -4.41 -4.91
C PHE A 69 -12.12 -5.00 -4.08
N CYS A 70 -13.33 -4.52 -4.30
CA CYS A 70 -14.54 -5.08 -3.71
C CYS A 70 -15.63 -5.23 -4.77
N ASN A 71 -16.54 -6.19 -4.57
CA ASN A 71 -17.67 -6.39 -5.46
C ASN A 71 -18.96 -6.56 -4.65
N GLY A 72 -20.09 -6.63 -5.35
CA GLY A 72 -21.40 -6.86 -4.74
C GLY A 72 -21.97 -5.62 -4.05
N ASP A 73 -23.05 -5.86 -3.28
CA ASP A 73 -23.74 -4.78 -2.56
C ASP A 73 -22.83 -4.22 -1.46
N GLY A 74 -22.83 -2.90 -1.34
CA GLY A 74 -22.01 -2.23 -0.34
C GLY A 74 -20.51 -2.21 -0.67
N LYS A 75 -20.11 -2.52 -1.92
CA LYS A 75 -18.71 -2.57 -2.35
C LYS A 75 -17.96 -1.27 -2.08
N ARG A 76 -18.59 -0.14 -2.35
CA ARG A 76 -17.98 1.18 -2.15
C ARG A 76 -17.64 1.44 -0.69
N LYS A 77 -18.59 1.20 0.18
CA LYS A 77 -18.40 1.39 1.63
C LYS A 77 -17.35 0.44 2.17
N ARG A 78 -17.42 -0.82 1.77
CA ARG A 78 -16.48 -1.85 2.22
C ARG A 78 -15.06 -1.54 1.75
N ALA A 79 -14.90 -1.12 0.49
CA ALA A 79 -13.61 -0.76 -0.04
C ALA A 79 -12.99 0.41 0.72
N ARG A 80 -13.79 1.42 1.06
CA ARG A 80 -13.33 2.57 1.85
C ARG A 80 -12.91 2.18 3.26
N GLU A 81 -13.68 1.32 3.92
CA GLU A 81 -13.32 0.83 5.25
C GLU A 81 -12.00 0.08 5.24
N ILE A 82 -11.81 -0.80 4.27
CA ILE A 82 -10.56 -1.54 4.11
C ILE A 82 -9.41 -0.59 3.81
N PHE A 83 -9.63 0.36 2.91
CA PHE A 83 -8.60 1.33 2.56
C PHE A 83 -8.20 2.20 3.75
N ASP A 84 -9.16 2.63 4.57
CA ASP A 84 -8.86 3.43 5.76
C ASP A 84 -7.96 2.66 6.73
N SER A 85 -8.21 1.37 6.91
CA SER A 85 -7.36 0.52 7.74
C SER A 85 -5.96 0.37 7.15
N LEU A 86 -5.87 0.20 5.84
CA LEU A 86 -4.61 0.13 5.13
C LEU A 86 -3.81 1.43 5.27
N ASP A 87 -4.47 2.56 5.03
CA ASP A 87 -3.84 3.87 5.13
C ASP A 87 -3.33 4.15 6.55
N MET A 88 -4.14 3.86 7.57
CA MET A 88 -3.72 4.03 8.95
C MET A 88 -2.47 3.20 9.27
N LYS A 89 -2.41 1.97 8.80
CA LYS A 89 -1.26 1.11 9.04
C LYS A 89 -0.01 1.62 8.33
N LEU A 90 -0.15 2.06 7.08
CA LEU A 90 0.97 2.64 6.34
C LEU A 90 1.45 3.95 6.98
N MET A 91 0.54 4.77 7.48
CA MET A 91 0.90 5.99 8.23
C MET A 91 1.63 5.67 9.53
N ASP A 92 1.21 4.63 10.24
CA ASP A 92 1.90 4.17 11.45
C ASP A 92 3.35 3.75 11.13
N LEU A 93 3.56 3.23 9.94
CA LEU A 93 4.89 2.86 9.45
C LEU A 93 5.68 4.06 8.89
N GLY A 94 5.10 5.25 8.88
CA GLY A 94 5.77 6.48 8.43
C GLY A 94 5.55 6.83 6.97
N LEU A 95 4.70 6.08 6.26
CA LEU A 95 4.43 6.33 4.86
C LEU A 95 3.22 7.26 4.72
N THR A 96 3.34 8.26 3.87
CA THR A 96 2.30 9.29 3.68
C THR A 96 1.61 9.11 2.35
N MET A 97 0.28 9.15 2.35
CA MET A 97 -0.51 9.06 1.13
C MET A 97 -0.28 10.27 0.23
N LYS A 98 -0.01 10.01 -1.04
CA LYS A 98 0.23 11.06 -2.05
C LYS A 98 -0.86 11.10 -3.11
N THR A 99 -1.40 9.96 -3.51
CA THR A 99 -2.49 9.90 -4.49
C THR A 99 -3.57 8.96 -4.00
N TYR A 100 -4.79 9.23 -4.44
CA TYR A 100 -5.97 8.42 -4.13
C TYR A 100 -6.95 8.56 -5.28
N THR A 101 -7.29 7.44 -5.89
CA THR A 101 -8.23 7.41 -7.02
C THR A 101 -9.24 6.28 -6.82
N THR A 102 -10.50 6.57 -7.08
CA THR A 102 -11.55 5.57 -7.00
C THR A 102 -12.26 5.49 -8.35
N THR A 103 -12.29 4.30 -8.91
CA THR A 103 -12.98 4.06 -10.18
C THR A 103 -13.57 2.66 -10.21
N PRO A 104 -14.67 2.43 -10.95
CA PRO A 104 -15.06 1.07 -11.28
C PRO A 104 -13.94 0.42 -12.08
N ALA A 105 -13.74 -0.88 -11.88
CA ALA A 105 -12.75 -1.60 -12.66
C ALA A 105 -13.17 -1.61 -14.13
N ILE A 106 -12.22 -1.42 -15.03
CA ILE A 106 -12.48 -1.32 -16.47
C ILE A 106 -13.11 -2.60 -17.00
N TYR A 107 -12.64 -3.75 -16.51
CA TYR A 107 -13.08 -5.05 -16.99
C TYR A 107 -14.46 -5.46 -16.48
N ASN A 108 -14.96 -4.87 -15.40
CA ASN A 108 -16.22 -5.27 -14.79
C ASN A 108 -16.77 -4.15 -13.91
N SER A 109 -17.91 -3.56 -14.28
CA SER A 109 -18.54 -2.47 -13.55
C SER A 109 -19.08 -2.88 -12.17
N GLU A 110 -19.21 -4.20 -11.91
CA GLU A 110 -19.59 -4.71 -10.59
C GLU A 110 -18.46 -4.65 -9.58
N VAL A 111 -17.24 -4.36 -10.02
CA VAL A 111 -16.07 -4.29 -9.17
C VAL A 111 -15.69 -2.84 -8.96
N TYR A 112 -15.50 -2.48 -7.68
CA TYR A 112 -15.05 -1.16 -7.27
C TYR A 112 -13.59 -1.24 -6.85
N CYS A 113 -12.77 -0.33 -7.37
CA CYS A 113 -11.33 -0.32 -7.09
C CYS A 113 -10.90 1.02 -6.55
N ILE A 114 -10.12 0.99 -5.47
CA ILE A 114 -9.38 2.15 -4.95
C ILE A 114 -7.91 1.91 -5.28
N THR A 115 -7.25 2.92 -5.86
CA THR A 115 -5.81 2.89 -6.12
C THR A 115 -5.17 4.09 -5.44
N ALA A 116 -4.10 3.85 -4.71
CA ALA A 116 -3.41 4.91 -3.98
C ALA A 116 -1.90 4.69 -3.98
N THR A 117 -1.16 5.77 -3.75
CA THR A 117 0.28 5.70 -3.52
C THR A 117 0.63 6.32 -2.18
N HIS A 118 1.63 5.74 -1.52
CA HIS A 118 2.20 6.21 -0.26
C HIS A 118 3.71 6.33 -0.43
N GLU A 119 4.29 7.35 0.16
CA GLU A 119 5.73 7.62 0.07
C GLU A 119 6.36 7.79 1.43
N GLY A 120 7.65 7.49 1.51
CA GLY A 120 8.47 7.77 2.69
C GLY A 120 9.94 7.70 2.35
N VAL A 121 10.77 8.22 3.23
CA VAL A 121 12.23 8.11 3.14
C VAL A 121 12.69 7.13 4.21
N MET A 122 13.38 6.10 3.80
CA MET A 122 13.80 5.02 4.68
C MET A 122 15.31 5.01 4.84
N GLY A 123 15.77 4.92 6.09
CA GLY A 123 17.17 4.76 6.42
C GLY A 123 17.60 3.29 6.43
N ALA A 124 18.91 3.07 6.49
CA ALA A 124 19.48 1.72 6.50
C ALA A 124 19.08 0.90 7.73
N ASP A 125 18.66 1.56 8.81
CA ASP A 125 18.20 0.93 10.04
C ASP A 125 16.70 0.59 10.03
N GLY A 126 16.02 0.82 8.92
CA GLY A 126 14.57 0.60 8.80
C GLY A 126 13.71 1.73 9.30
N THR A 127 14.30 2.81 9.81
CA THR A 127 13.53 3.98 10.24
C THR A 127 12.97 4.71 9.02
N VAL A 128 11.67 5.04 9.06
CA VAL A 128 11.02 5.76 7.97
C VAL A 128 10.85 7.22 8.36
N TYR A 129 11.33 8.09 7.50
CA TYR A 129 11.20 9.53 7.65
C TYR A 129 10.16 10.02 6.65
N ARG A 130 9.25 10.87 7.12
CA ARG A 130 8.20 11.39 6.25
C ARG A 130 8.77 12.27 5.16
N ALA A 131 8.33 12.03 3.94
CA ALA A 131 8.74 12.81 2.79
C ALA A 131 8.02 14.18 2.73
#